data_522da1b07d506897d96908acb13cf595
#
_entry.id   522da1b07d506897d96908acb13cf595
#
_cell.length_a   1.000
_cell.length_b   1.000
_cell.length_c   1.000
_cell.angle_alpha   90.00
_cell.angle_beta   90.00
_cell.angle_gamma   90.00
#
_symmetry.space_group_name_H-M   'P 1'
#
loop_
_entity.id
_entity.type
_entity.pdbx_description
1 polymer ?
#
loop_
_entity_poly.entity_id
_entity_poly.type
_entity_poly.pdbx_seq_one_letter_code
_entity_poly.pdbx_strand_id
1 'polypeptide(L)'
;MKRSGRTIMQRLKDLSYLPSYIGRARYFRGHGVHSPYIYAIVRQVFMRRGLYDKSCVLYTELVERGVAKRRAEELTNLVWHCGYKSWSIDVMGRSDIIFATLDTQWSDLEQYADYARGIGATLCIMNPYNNRERWQTCCRIIDNHPSTTVDNRAYLLVFNNHLPKQCFCL
;
A
#
# COMPACT_ATOMS: atom_id res chain seq x y z
N MET A 1 0.52 3.89 30.29
CA MET A 1 0.46 3.42 28.87
C MET A 1 -0.38 2.14 28.81
N LYS A 2 -1.64 2.22 28.39
CA LYS A 2 -2.48 1.02 28.19
C LYS A 2 -2.04 0.37 26.86
N ARG A 3 -1.42 -0.81 26.91
CA ARG A 3 -1.25 -1.68 25.74
C ARG A 3 -2.66 -2.06 25.26
N SER A 4 -3.07 -1.61 24.10
CA SER A 4 -4.31 -2.09 23.47
C SER A 4 -4.12 -3.58 23.18
N GLY A 5 -4.68 -4.43 24.04
CA GLY A 5 -4.63 -5.87 23.89
C GLY A 5 -5.42 -6.29 22.66
N ARG A 6 -4.74 -6.81 21.64
CA ARG A 6 -5.41 -7.53 20.55
C ARG A 6 -6.23 -8.67 21.17
N THR A 7 -7.51 -8.75 20.82
CA THR A 7 -8.38 -9.82 21.28
C THR A 7 -7.87 -11.18 20.80
N ILE A 8 -8.18 -12.25 21.54
CA ILE A 8 -7.81 -13.64 21.18
C ILE A 8 -8.30 -14.00 19.78
N MET A 9 -9.47 -13.51 19.39
CA MET A 9 -10.03 -13.67 18.03
C MET A 9 -9.16 -13.01 16.94
N GLN A 10 -8.56 -11.85 17.21
CA GLN A 10 -7.63 -11.20 16.28
C GLN A 10 -6.32 -11.99 16.15
N ARG A 11 -5.83 -12.59 17.24
CA ARG A 11 -4.66 -13.47 17.21
C ARG A 11 -4.91 -14.78 16.46
N LEU A 12 -6.11 -15.35 16.57
CA LEU A 12 -6.53 -16.55 15.83
C LEU A 12 -6.70 -16.25 14.34
N LYS A 13 -7.26 -15.09 13.97
CA LYS A 13 -7.27 -14.64 12.57
C LYS A 13 -5.84 -14.43 12.02
N ASP A 14 -4.93 -13.91 12.81
CA ASP A 14 -3.53 -13.77 12.39
C ASP A 14 -2.85 -15.13 12.14
N LEU A 15 -3.24 -16.19 12.86
CA LEU A 15 -2.76 -17.55 12.62
C LEU A 15 -3.24 -18.16 11.29
N SER A 16 -4.43 -17.82 10.82
CA SER A 16 -4.92 -18.28 9.52
C SER A 16 -4.13 -17.73 8.33
N TYR A 17 -3.35 -16.66 8.53
CA TYR A 17 -2.46 -16.06 7.54
C TYR A 17 -1.01 -16.59 7.60
N LEU A 18 -0.70 -17.57 8.48
CA LEU A 18 0.64 -18.16 8.60
C LEU A 18 1.24 -18.61 7.25
N PRO A 19 0.48 -19.25 6.32
CA PRO A 19 1.03 -19.64 5.02
C PRO A 19 1.50 -18.44 4.19
N SER A 20 0.84 -17.29 4.30
CA SER A 20 1.24 -16.07 3.59
C SER A 20 2.53 -15.45 4.15
N TYR A 21 2.84 -15.69 5.42
CA TYR A 21 4.11 -15.24 6.03
C TYR A 21 5.31 -16.02 5.50
N ILE A 22 5.15 -17.32 5.25
CA ILE A 22 6.24 -18.18 4.73
C ILE A 22 6.58 -17.75 3.29
N GLY A 23 5.57 -17.46 2.45
CA GLY A 23 5.78 -16.93 1.10
C GLY A 23 6.50 -15.58 1.09
N ARG A 24 6.17 -14.68 2.05
CA ARG A 24 6.77 -13.34 2.18
C ARG A 24 8.20 -13.37 2.73
N ALA A 25 8.57 -14.38 3.51
CA ALA A 25 9.93 -14.53 4.02
C ALA A 25 10.97 -14.64 2.89
N ARG A 26 10.58 -15.12 1.70
CA ARG A 26 11.41 -15.14 0.48
C ARG A 26 11.86 -13.74 0.04
N TYR A 27 11.01 -12.74 0.25
CA TYR A 27 11.27 -11.36 -0.20
C TYR A 27 11.80 -10.47 0.92
N PHE A 28 12.15 -11.05 2.06
CA PHE A 28 12.69 -10.31 3.19
C PHE A 28 13.91 -9.47 2.76
N ARG A 29 13.88 -8.18 3.03
CA ARG A 29 14.91 -7.20 2.66
C ARG A 29 15.16 -7.08 1.14
N GLY A 30 14.19 -7.44 0.30
CA GLY A 30 14.30 -7.36 -1.15
C GLY A 30 14.99 -8.55 -1.81
N HIS A 31 15.31 -9.62 -1.08
CA HIS A 31 15.77 -10.86 -1.69
C HIS A 31 14.69 -11.42 -2.62
N GLY A 32 15.07 -11.79 -3.86
CA GLY A 32 14.13 -12.27 -4.88
C GLY A 32 13.29 -11.19 -5.58
N VAL A 33 13.50 -9.91 -5.28
CA VAL A 33 12.91 -8.81 -6.05
C VAL A 33 13.81 -8.51 -7.23
N HIS A 34 13.40 -8.94 -8.44
CA HIS A 34 14.19 -8.77 -9.67
C HIS A 34 13.94 -7.43 -10.37
N SER A 35 12.93 -6.66 -9.94
CA SER A 35 12.68 -5.32 -10.46
C SER A 35 13.59 -4.30 -9.77
N PRO A 36 14.51 -3.63 -10.47
CA PRO A 36 15.36 -2.58 -9.89
C PRO A 36 14.54 -1.46 -9.24
N TYR A 37 13.41 -1.10 -9.85
CA TYR A 37 12.49 -0.09 -9.35
C TYR A 37 11.89 -0.50 -7.99
N ILE A 38 11.33 -1.70 -7.89
CA ILE A 38 10.74 -2.19 -6.64
C ILE A 38 11.82 -2.45 -5.59
N TYR A 39 13.00 -2.94 -5.99
CA TYR A 39 14.13 -3.10 -5.08
C TYR A 39 14.55 -1.77 -4.45
N ALA A 40 14.61 -0.69 -5.25
CA ALA A 40 14.90 0.65 -4.73
C ALA A 40 13.85 1.11 -3.71
N ILE A 41 12.55 0.89 -3.98
CA ILE A 41 11.47 1.19 -3.02
C ILE A 41 11.66 0.40 -1.72
N VAL A 42 11.92 -0.92 -1.81
CA VAL A 42 12.17 -1.73 -0.60
C VAL A 42 13.30 -1.16 0.24
N ARG A 43 14.41 -0.84 -0.39
CA ARG A 43 15.62 -0.36 0.30
C ARG A 43 15.48 1.06 0.84
N GLN A 44 14.93 1.96 0.03
CA GLN A 44 14.92 3.39 0.33
C GLN A 44 13.66 3.84 1.09
N VAL A 45 12.55 3.09 0.97
CA VAL A 45 11.27 3.44 1.59
C VAL A 45 10.93 2.49 2.74
N PHE A 46 10.74 1.20 2.46
CA PHE A 46 10.21 0.27 3.47
C PHE A 46 11.21 -0.07 4.58
N MET A 47 12.50 -0.10 4.27
CA MET A 47 13.55 -0.33 5.27
C MET A 47 14.02 0.93 5.97
N ARG A 48 13.65 2.11 5.47
CA ARG A 48 14.04 3.39 6.05
C ARG A 48 13.27 3.65 7.34
N ARG A 49 13.93 4.28 8.30
CA ARG A 49 13.32 4.83 9.52
C ARG A 49 13.37 6.35 9.45
N GLY A 50 12.22 6.98 9.81
CA GLY A 50 12.06 8.43 9.78
C GLY A 50 11.77 8.99 8.39
N LEU A 51 11.25 10.20 8.36
CA LEU A 51 10.86 10.93 7.15
C LEU A 51 12.08 11.46 6.39
N TYR A 52 12.00 11.48 5.06
CA TYR A 52 12.93 12.22 4.21
C TYR A 52 12.77 13.73 4.41
N ASP A 53 11.52 14.16 4.40
CA ASP A 53 11.16 15.56 4.61
C ASP A 53 10.15 15.64 5.77
N LYS A 54 10.56 16.33 6.84
CA LYS A 54 9.73 16.52 8.04
C LYS A 54 8.65 17.59 7.84
N SER A 55 8.74 18.38 6.81
CA SER A 55 7.76 19.43 6.48
C SER A 55 6.58 18.91 5.64
N CYS A 56 6.62 17.63 5.23
CA CYS A 56 5.60 17.07 4.36
C CYS A 56 4.25 16.92 5.08
N VAL A 57 3.25 17.64 4.60
CA VAL A 57 1.88 17.67 5.15
C VAL A 57 1.20 16.32 5.04
N LEU A 58 1.51 15.51 4.02
CA LEU A 58 0.92 14.19 3.79
C LEU A 58 1.02 13.26 5.03
N TYR A 59 2.14 13.31 5.75
CA TYR A 59 2.30 12.51 6.96
C TYR A 59 1.19 12.81 7.99
N THR A 60 0.93 14.10 8.22
CA THR A 60 -0.09 14.55 9.18
C THR A 60 -1.48 14.15 8.69
N GLU A 61 -1.80 14.39 7.42
CA GLU A 61 -3.09 14.02 6.82
C GLU A 61 -3.39 12.53 6.92
N LEU A 62 -2.40 11.66 6.63
CA LEU A 62 -2.55 10.22 6.76
C LEU A 62 -2.78 9.77 8.21
N VAL A 63 -2.05 10.38 9.17
CA VAL A 63 -2.22 10.07 10.59
C VAL A 63 -3.61 10.51 11.10
N GLU A 64 -4.10 11.67 10.68
CA GLU A 64 -5.45 12.16 11.00
C GLU A 64 -6.54 11.24 10.45
N ARG A 65 -6.31 10.58 9.30
CA ARG A 65 -7.18 9.54 8.73
C ARG A 65 -7.00 8.15 9.38
N GLY A 66 -6.31 8.07 10.52
CA GLY A 66 -6.14 6.84 11.28
C GLY A 66 -5.06 5.88 10.75
N VAL A 67 -4.25 6.30 9.78
CA VAL A 67 -3.12 5.51 9.30
C VAL A 67 -2.05 5.44 10.40
N ALA A 68 -1.56 4.24 10.71
CA ALA A 68 -0.53 4.07 11.73
C ALA A 68 0.74 4.87 11.37
N LYS A 69 1.32 5.58 12.34
CA LYS A 69 2.48 6.49 12.15
C LYS A 69 3.59 5.90 11.29
N ARG A 70 3.97 4.64 11.54
CA ARG A 70 5.00 3.96 10.74
C ARG A 70 4.62 3.82 9.28
N ARG A 71 3.34 3.56 8.98
CA ARG A 71 2.84 3.44 7.60
C ARG A 71 2.70 4.79 6.93
N ALA A 72 2.29 5.81 7.67
CA ALA A 72 2.30 7.19 7.19
C ALA A 72 3.73 7.66 6.83
N GLU A 73 4.75 7.32 7.64
CA GLU A 73 6.17 7.57 7.31
C GLU A 73 6.58 6.88 6.00
N GLU A 74 6.27 5.59 5.86
CA GLU A 74 6.59 4.83 4.65
C GLU A 74 5.94 5.42 3.41
N LEU A 75 4.66 5.77 3.47
CA LEU A 75 3.91 6.32 2.34
C LEU A 75 4.36 7.74 1.97
N THR A 76 4.66 8.57 2.97
CA THR A 76 5.24 9.90 2.74
C THR A 76 6.62 9.78 2.08
N ASN A 77 7.44 8.84 2.54
CA ASN A 77 8.74 8.55 1.92
C ASN A 77 8.59 7.99 0.50
N LEU A 78 7.54 7.20 0.23
CA LEU A 78 7.23 6.70 -1.11
C LEU A 78 6.93 7.85 -2.07
N VAL A 79 6.06 8.79 -1.65
CA VAL A 79 5.73 9.99 -2.43
C VAL A 79 6.99 10.77 -2.78
N TRP A 80 7.86 11.00 -1.80
CA TRP A 80 9.12 11.69 -2.00
C TRP A 80 10.07 10.93 -2.94
N HIS A 81 10.24 9.61 -2.72
CA HIS A 81 11.14 8.75 -3.49
C HIS A 81 10.71 8.62 -4.95
N CYS A 82 9.41 8.48 -5.21
CA CYS A 82 8.86 8.41 -6.57
C CYS A 82 8.78 9.78 -7.26
N GLY A 83 9.08 10.87 -6.56
CA GLY A 83 9.01 12.23 -7.10
C GLY A 83 7.58 12.72 -7.35
N TYR A 84 6.58 12.11 -6.70
CA TYR A 84 5.19 12.55 -6.79
C TYR A 84 5.00 13.94 -6.21
N LYS A 85 4.28 14.82 -6.91
CA LYS A 85 4.08 16.22 -6.54
C LYS A 85 2.69 16.46 -5.94
N SER A 86 1.75 15.55 -6.18
CA SER A 86 0.36 15.68 -5.77
C SER A 86 -0.19 14.35 -5.28
N TRP A 87 -1.12 14.44 -4.32
CA TRP A 87 -1.84 13.29 -3.78
C TRP A 87 -3.30 13.62 -3.53
N SER A 88 -4.13 12.61 -3.47
CA SER A 88 -5.50 12.69 -3.00
C SER A 88 -5.79 11.56 -2.02
N ILE A 89 -6.67 11.79 -1.05
CA ILE A 89 -7.04 10.82 -0.02
C ILE A 89 -8.54 10.65 -0.04
N ASP A 90 -9.02 9.42 -0.29
CA ASP A 90 -10.43 9.02 -0.36
C ASP A 90 -11.26 9.81 -1.38
N VAL A 91 -10.62 10.43 -2.36
CA VAL A 91 -11.27 11.11 -3.48
C VAL A 91 -10.55 10.78 -4.78
N MET A 92 -11.30 10.66 -5.88
CA MET A 92 -10.77 10.50 -7.23
C MET A 92 -10.36 11.87 -7.78
N GLY A 93 -9.21 12.36 -7.31
CA GLY A 93 -8.62 13.62 -7.74
C GLY A 93 -7.50 13.43 -8.76
N ARG A 94 -7.26 14.42 -9.61
CA ARG A 94 -6.12 14.42 -10.52
C ARG A 94 -4.82 14.62 -9.73
N SER A 95 -4.15 13.53 -9.43
CA SER A 95 -2.94 13.47 -8.60
C SER A 95 -2.00 12.38 -9.07
N ASP A 96 -0.74 12.40 -8.61
CA ASP A 96 0.26 11.38 -8.94
C ASP A 96 0.03 10.08 -8.16
N ILE A 97 -0.56 10.20 -6.96
CA ILE A 97 -0.93 9.05 -6.13
C ILE A 97 -2.27 9.30 -5.43
N ILE A 98 -3.08 8.25 -5.37
CA ILE A 98 -4.39 8.25 -4.71
C ILE A 98 -4.32 7.25 -3.54
N PHE A 99 -4.68 7.70 -2.35
CA PHE A 99 -4.82 6.86 -1.16
C PHE A 99 -6.29 6.54 -0.92
N ALA A 100 -6.63 5.25 -0.95
CA ALA A 100 -7.93 4.73 -0.55
C ALA A 100 -7.81 4.15 0.86
N THR A 101 -8.22 4.91 1.89
CA THR A 101 -8.17 4.49 3.29
C THR A 101 -9.33 3.55 3.64
N LEU A 102 -9.62 3.34 4.93
CA LEU A 102 -10.80 2.58 5.33
C LEU A 102 -12.10 3.37 5.15
N ASP A 103 -12.03 4.68 4.92
CA ASP A 103 -13.19 5.52 4.62
C ASP A 103 -13.71 5.24 3.19
N THR A 104 -12.83 4.83 2.26
CA THR A 104 -13.24 4.34 0.94
C THR A 104 -13.89 2.96 1.06
N GLN A 105 -15.14 2.83 0.59
CA GLN A 105 -15.86 1.56 0.59
C GLN A 105 -15.17 0.54 -0.33
N TRP A 106 -15.23 -0.73 0.04
CA TRP A 106 -14.63 -1.81 -0.76
C TRP A 106 -15.29 -1.94 -2.15
N SER A 107 -16.58 -1.60 -2.28
CA SER A 107 -17.32 -1.58 -3.54
C SER A 107 -16.76 -0.60 -4.57
N ASP A 108 -16.12 0.47 -4.10
CA ASP A 108 -15.67 1.57 -4.95
C ASP A 108 -14.21 1.40 -5.41
N LEU A 109 -13.47 0.45 -4.80
CA LEU A 109 -12.04 0.29 -5.06
C LEU A 109 -11.71 -0.05 -6.53
N GLU A 110 -12.57 -0.79 -7.23
CA GLU A 110 -12.36 -1.08 -8.66
C GLU A 110 -12.51 0.21 -9.49
N GLN A 111 -13.47 1.06 -9.16
CA GLN A 111 -13.62 2.37 -9.80
C GLN A 111 -12.39 3.27 -9.54
N TYR A 112 -11.86 3.25 -8.30
CA TYR A 112 -10.61 3.95 -7.98
C TYR A 112 -9.43 3.42 -8.81
N ALA A 113 -9.34 2.09 -9.01
CA ALA A 113 -8.27 1.48 -9.80
C ALA A 113 -8.38 1.86 -11.27
N ASP A 114 -9.59 1.86 -11.84
CA ASP A 114 -9.83 2.27 -13.23
C ASP A 114 -9.56 3.77 -13.43
N TYR A 115 -10.00 4.60 -12.48
CA TYR A 115 -9.73 6.03 -12.51
C TYR A 115 -8.22 6.32 -12.44
N ALA A 116 -7.52 5.71 -11.47
CA ALA A 116 -6.07 5.87 -11.32
C ALA A 116 -5.32 5.43 -12.58
N ARG A 117 -5.75 4.32 -13.20
CA ARG A 117 -5.21 3.84 -14.47
C ARG A 117 -5.43 4.85 -15.59
N GLY A 118 -6.62 5.43 -15.67
CA GLY A 118 -6.97 6.42 -16.70
C GLY A 118 -6.11 7.69 -16.68
N ILE A 119 -5.65 8.10 -15.49
CA ILE A 119 -4.81 9.30 -15.31
C ILE A 119 -3.31 8.98 -15.11
N GLY A 120 -2.93 7.69 -15.09
CA GLY A 120 -1.55 7.26 -14.86
C GLY A 120 -1.07 7.40 -13.40
N ALA A 121 -1.98 7.56 -12.44
CA ALA A 121 -1.65 7.70 -11.03
C ALA A 121 -1.38 6.35 -10.36
N THR A 122 -0.53 6.33 -9.33
CA THR A 122 -0.42 5.18 -8.44
C THR A 122 -1.62 5.13 -7.49
N LEU A 123 -2.24 3.96 -7.32
CA LEU A 123 -3.25 3.74 -6.29
C LEU A 123 -2.64 3.02 -5.10
N CYS A 124 -2.88 3.54 -3.90
CA CYS A 124 -2.51 2.93 -2.62
C CYS A 124 -3.78 2.56 -1.84
N ILE A 125 -4.09 1.27 -1.77
CA ILE A 125 -5.24 0.76 -1.00
C ILE A 125 -4.77 0.37 0.39
N MET A 126 -5.23 1.08 1.42
CA MET A 126 -4.90 0.81 2.81
C MET A 126 -5.65 -0.40 3.35
N ASN A 127 -4.99 -1.17 4.23
CA ASN A 127 -5.57 -2.32 4.93
C ASN A 127 -6.35 -3.26 3.98
N PRO A 128 -5.72 -3.82 2.93
CA PRO A 128 -6.40 -4.67 1.95
C PRO A 128 -7.05 -5.91 2.58
N TYR A 129 -6.53 -6.36 3.72
CA TYR A 129 -7.01 -7.54 4.48
C TYR A 129 -7.99 -7.19 5.60
N ASN A 130 -8.56 -5.98 5.61
CA ASN A 130 -9.47 -5.55 6.68
C ASN A 130 -10.71 -6.46 6.81
N ASN A 131 -11.30 -6.85 5.67
CA ASN A 131 -12.37 -7.84 5.58
C ASN A 131 -12.24 -8.67 4.29
N ARG A 132 -13.08 -9.69 4.17
CA ARG A 132 -13.04 -10.63 3.04
C ARG A 132 -13.40 -9.95 1.71
N GLU A 133 -14.41 -9.12 1.72
CA GLU A 133 -14.92 -8.41 0.54
C GLU A 133 -13.84 -7.48 -0.02
N ARG A 134 -13.22 -6.67 0.86
CA ARG A 134 -12.12 -5.78 0.47
C ARG A 134 -10.95 -6.56 -0.12
N TRP A 135 -10.56 -7.68 0.49
CA TRP A 135 -9.49 -8.51 -0.05
C TRP A 135 -9.84 -9.13 -1.40
N GLN A 136 -11.05 -9.65 -1.56
CA GLN A 136 -11.50 -10.19 -2.85
C GLN A 136 -11.48 -9.12 -3.95
N THR A 137 -11.91 -7.91 -3.65
CA THR A 137 -11.81 -6.77 -4.59
C THR A 137 -10.34 -6.45 -4.92
N CYS A 138 -9.45 -6.43 -3.92
CA CYS A 138 -8.02 -6.24 -4.17
C CYS A 138 -7.44 -7.35 -5.06
N CYS A 139 -7.83 -8.61 -4.89
CA CYS A 139 -7.40 -9.71 -5.76
C CYS A 139 -7.85 -9.48 -7.21
N ARG A 140 -9.11 -9.08 -7.45
CA ARG A 140 -9.59 -8.76 -8.80
C ARG A 140 -8.82 -7.61 -9.43
N ILE A 141 -8.52 -6.57 -8.65
CA ILE A 141 -7.68 -5.45 -9.10
C ILE A 141 -6.28 -5.95 -9.51
N ILE A 142 -5.63 -6.77 -8.69
CA ILE A 142 -4.30 -7.34 -8.99
C ILE A 142 -4.35 -8.17 -10.27
N ASP A 143 -5.36 -9.05 -10.39
CA ASP A 143 -5.49 -9.98 -11.53
C ASP A 143 -5.72 -9.24 -12.84
N ASN A 144 -6.49 -8.15 -12.82
CA ASN A 144 -6.84 -7.35 -14.01
C ASN A 144 -5.83 -6.23 -14.31
N HIS A 145 -4.90 -5.94 -13.37
CA HIS A 145 -3.95 -4.84 -13.56
C HIS A 145 -2.83 -5.20 -14.53
N PRO A 146 -2.54 -4.36 -15.55
CA PRO A 146 -1.54 -4.67 -16.59
C PRO A 146 -0.09 -4.42 -16.15
N SER A 147 0.15 -3.70 -15.06
CA SER A 147 1.48 -3.30 -14.61
C SER A 147 1.82 -3.91 -13.23
N THR A 148 2.80 -3.34 -12.54
CA THR A 148 3.33 -3.86 -11.29
C THR A 148 2.41 -3.54 -10.11
N THR A 149 2.20 -4.54 -9.22
CA THR A 149 1.55 -4.38 -7.93
C THR A 149 2.47 -4.82 -6.80
N VAL A 150 2.35 -4.17 -5.63
CA VAL A 150 3.13 -4.49 -4.43
C VAL A 150 2.18 -4.60 -3.23
N ASP A 151 2.02 -5.80 -2.72
CA ASP A 151 1.32 -6.06 -1.48
C ASP A 151 2.31 -6.03 -0.30
N ASN A 152 2.26 -4.95 0.47
CA ASN A 152 3.01 -4.76 1.71
C ASN A 152 2.15 -5.14 2.93
N ARG A 153 1.12 -5.98 2.76
CA ARG A 153 0.20 -6.38 3.82
C ARG A 153 -0.57 -5.22 4.49
N ALA A 154 0.08 -4.12 4.83
CA ALA A 154 -0.57 -2.94 5.41
C ALA A 154 -1.27 -2.10 4.35
N TYR A 155 -0.80 -2.17 3.13
CA TYR A 155 -1.36 -1.51 1.97
C TYR A 155 -0.97 -2.25 0.69
N LEU A 156 -1.79 -2.09 -0.35
CA LEU A 156 -1.55 -2.57 -1.70
C LEU A 156 -1.23 -1.37 -2.59
N LEU A 157 -0.06 -1.38 -3.23
CA LEU A 157 0.30 -0.40 -4.25
C LEU A 157 0.00 -0.96 -5.63
N VAL A 158 -0.69 -0.18 -6.46
CA VAL A 158 -1.03 -0.48 -7.84
C VAL A 158 -0.38 0.61 -8.70
N PHE A 159 0.75 0.27 -9.32
CA PHE A 159 1.50 1.23 -10.13
C PHE A 159 0.95 1.30 -11.54
N ASN A 160 0.61 2.50 -12.00
CA ASN A 160 0.20 2.79 -13.37
C ASN A 160 1.36 3.40 -14.17
N ASN A 161 2.44 2.65 -14.26
CA ASN A 161 3.64 2.99 -14.99
C ASN A 161 3.89 1.98 -16.13
N HIS A 162 4.94 2.20 -16.92
CA HIS A 162 5.27 1.33 -18.05
C HIS A 162 6.02 0.04 -17.62
N LEU A 163 6.04 -0.31 -16.35
CA LEU A 163 6.64 -1.55 -15.88
C LEU A 163 5.78 -2.75 -16.29
N PRO A 164 6.41 -3.90 -16.58
CA PRO A 164 5.69 -5.13 -16.91
C PRO A 164 4.84 -5.58 -15.71
N LYS A 165 3.81 -6.38 -16.02
CA LYS A 165 2.98 -6.99 -14.97
C LYS A 165 3.83 -7.88 -14.06
N GLN A 166 3.93 -7.50 -12.81
CA GLN A 166 4.60 -8.25 -11.75
C GLN A 166 3.84 -8.06 -10.44
N CYS A 167 3.71 -9.11 -9.65
CA CYS A 167 3.04 -9.07 -8.35
C CYS A 167 4.07 -9.40 -7.26
N PHE A 168 4.34 -8.45 -6.39
CA PHE A 168 5.26 -8.61 -5.25
C PHE A 168 4.48 -8.67 -3.96
N CYS A 169 4.72 -9.71 -3.14
CA CYS A 169 4.20 -9.85 -1.78
C CYS A 169 5.36 -9.67 -0.79
N LEU A 170 5.47 -8.49 -0.17
CA LEU A 170 6.58 -8.06 0.68
C LEU A 170 6.25 -8.14 2.18
#